data_d19dc03972b1c121cb47883c3802ca9a
#
_entry.id   d19dc03972b1c121cb47883c3802ca9a
#
_cell.length_a   1.000
_cell.length_b   1.000
_cell.length_c   1.000
_cell.angle_alpha   90.00
_cell.angle_beta   90.00
_cell.angle_gamma   90.00
#
_symmetry.space_group_name_H-M   'P 1'
#
loop_
_entity.id
_entity.type
_entity.pdbx_description
1 polymer ?
#
loop_
_entity_poly.entity_id
_entity_poly.type
_entity_poly.pdbx_seq_one_letter_code
_entity_poly.pdbx_strand_id
1 'polypeptide(L)'
;MKYFLYFCSLNDKMDDCVVKKGEIRNNMKRDYTKACSVALIAVIYIIAGFAGWLLFDWLTLQAMPDIWALLLADVLATVVVWGFGLLYENVSVYDPYWSVFPPVVYLLWAFHTGVWSVPVILLLVATWYWGWRLTRNWAITFRGIGHEDWRYTKYRSLHPLLFQLINLFGLNMVPTLVVFAAMLPGLQLYEAGASANILTYIGCIVCLASATIQLIADKQSHDFRAAHPGKVCNVGLWKHGRHPNYFGEIQFWWGIWIMYASLYGIDGYIGGAIAMTALFLGISIPLMEARQLANKPDYAAYRQHTRILI
;
A
#
# COMPACT_ATOMS: atom_id res chain seq x y z
N MET A 1 29.69 49.22 -2.71
CA MET A 1 30.70 48.17 -2.72
C MET A 1 30.70 47.32 -1.42
N LYS A 2 30.58 47.89 -0.20
CA LYS A 2 30.53 47.10 1.06
C LYS A 2 29.30 46.18 1.17
N TYR A 3 28.12 46.54 0.69
CA TYR A 3 26.92 45.75 0.74
C TYR A 3 26.91 44.59 -0.29
N PHE A 4 27.60 44.74 -1.40
CA PHE A 4 27.73 43.67 -2.41
C PHE A 4 28.65 42.53 -1.93
N LEU A 5 29.71 42.86 -1.20
CA LEU A 5 30.63 41.87 -0.59
C LEU A 5 29.97 41.13 0.58
N TYR A 6 29.04 41.76 1.29
CA TYR A 6 28.27 41.11 2.36
C TYR A 6 27.23 40.11 1.80
N PHE A 7 26.62 40.43 0.65
CA PHE A 7 25.69 39.51 -0.04
C PHE A 7 26.40 38.30 -0.65
N CYS A 8 27.59 38.49 -1.23
CA CYS A 8 28.42 37.38 -1.72
C CYS A 8 28.88 36.45 -0.57
N SER A 9 29.30 37.02 0.57
CA SER A 9 29.69 36.23 1.75
C SER A 9 28.53 35.47 2.39
N LEU A 10 27.29 35.94 2.28
CA LEU A 10 26.10 35.23 2.72
C LEU A 10 25.70 34.09 1.77
N ASN A 11 25.84 34.29 0.45
CA ASN A 11 25.62 33.25 -0.54
C ASN A 11 26.63 32.10 -0.38
N ASP A 12 27.92 32.40 -0.27
CA ASP A 12 28.96 31.37 -0.05
C ASP A 12 28.70 30.54 1.23
N LYS A 13 28.26 31.21 2.32
CA LYS A 13 27.90 30.49 3.56
C LYS A 13 26.59 29.68 3.43
N MET A 14 25.65 30.14 2.63
CA MET A 14 24.42 29.39 2.33
C MET A 14 24.72 28.18 1.45
N ASP A 15 25.55 28.32 0.44
CA ASP A 15 25.97 27.24 -0.45
C ASP A 15 26.82 26.20 0.31
N ASP A 16 27.74 26.59 1.18
CA ASP A 16 28.47 25.68 2.09
C ASP A 16 27.51 24.95 3.07
N CYS A 17 26.50 25.64 3.56
CA CYS A 17 25.53 25.04 4.46
C CYS A 17 24.62 24.04 3.74
N VAL A 18 24.24 24.32 2.47
CA VAL A 18 23.45 23.42 1.61
C VAL A 18 24.29 22.21 1.18
N VAL A 19 25.58 22.42 0.82
CA VAL A 19 26.52 21.33 0.49
C VAL A 19 26.78 20.44 1.70
N LYS A 20 27.07 21.00 2.88
CA LYS A 20 27.25 20.23 4.12
C LYS A 20 25.99 19.49 4.53
N LYS A 21 24.80 20.11 4.43
CA LYS A 21 23.54 19.40 4.65
C LYS A 21 23.35 18.27 3.64
N GLY A 22 23.73 18.46 2.38
CA GLY A 22 23.70 17.43 1.34
C GLY A 22 24.66 16.27 1.61
N GLU A 23 25.87 16.54 2.09
CA GLU A 23 26.87 15.51 2.45
C GLU A 23 26.49 14.73 3.71
N ILE A 24 26.05 15.40 4.78
CA ILE A 24 25.55 14.76 5.99
C ILE A 24 24.34 13.88 5.67
N ARG A 25 23.44 14.35 4.80
CA ARG A 25 22.25 13.68 4.35
C ARG A 25 22.56 12.46 3.47
N ASN A 26 23.56 12.56 2.57
CA ASN A 26 24.01 11.42 1.77
C ASN A 26 24.72 10.36 2.62
N ASN A 27 25.45 10.75 3.66
CA ASN A 27 26.07 9.83 4.59
C ASN A 27 25.02 9.10 5.45
N MET A 28 23.99 9.79 5.97
CA MET A 28 22.87 9.13 6.68
C MET A 28 22.10 8.14 5.81
N LYS A 29 21.95 8.40 4.49
CA LYS A 29 21.28 7.48 3.57
C LYS A 29 22.11 6.26 3.18
N ARG A 30 23.44 6.33 3.25
CA ARG A 30 24.35 5.24 2.84
C ARG A 30 24.53 4.14 3.88
N ASP A 31 24.31 4.42 5.16
CA ASP A 31 24.72 3.54 6.25
C ASP A 31 23.64 2.55 6.74
N TYR A 32 22.40 2.67 6.24
CA TYR A 32 21.36 1.72 6.64
C TYR A 32 21.39 0.44 5.80
N THR A 33 21.74 -0.67 6.44
CA THR A 33 21.52 -1.99 5.84
C THR A 33 20.03 -2.20 5.55
N LYS A 34 19.71 -3.12 4.63
CA LYS A 34 18.32 -3.48 4.33
C LYS A 34 17.56 -3.89 5.61
N ALA A 35 18.19 -4.67 6.49
CA ALA A 35 17.58 -5.11 7.75
C ALA A 35 17.28 -3.94 8.68
N CYS A 36 18.24 -2.99 8.86
CA CYS A 36 18.01 -1.78 9.64
C CYS A 36 16.88 -0.92 9.04
N SER A 37 16.80 -0.81 7.71
CA SER A 37 15.75 -0.07 7.04
C SER A 37 14.36 -0.69 7.26
N VAL A 38 14.24 -2.01 7.23
CA VAL A 38 12.99 -2.72 7.53
C VAL A 38 12.60 -2.54 9.00
N ALA A 39 13.55 -2.67 9.92
CA ALA A 39 13.32 -2.43 11.35
C ALA A 39 12.87 -0.98 11.62
N LEU A 40 13.49 0.00 10.96
CA LEU A 40 13.08 1.39 11.05
C LEU A 40 11.64 1.61 10.58
N ILE A 41 11.25 1.05 9.43
CA ILE A 41 9.86 1.14 8.94
C ILE A 41 8.89 0.47 9.92
N ALA A 42 9.25 -0.67 10.51
CA ALA A 42 8.44 -1.29 11.54
C ALA A 42 8.24 -0.37 12.77
N VAL A 43 9.30 0.29 13.24
CA VAL A 43 9.20 1.28 14.33
C VAL A 43 8.32 2.46 13.93
N ILE A 44 8.45 2.98 12.70
CA ILE A 44 7.58 4.05 12.19
C ILE A 44 6.11 3.62 12.26
N TYR A 45 5.79 2.39 11.85
CA TYR A 45 4.42 1.88 11.87
C TYR A 45 3.88 1.65 13.29
N ILE A 46 4.74 1.25 14.23
CA ILE A 46 4.37 1.18 15.66
C ILE A 46 4.03 2.58 16.18
N ILE A 47 4.84 3.59 15.88
CA ILE A 47 4.57 4.99 16.28
C ILE A 47 3.28 5.50 15.62
N ALA A 48 3.08 5.26 14.33
CA ALA A 48 1.88 5.67 13.61
C ALA A 48 0.63 4.97 14.13
N GLY A 49 0.71 3.65 14.37
CA GLY A 49 -0.38 2.87 14.95
C GLY A 49 -0.73 3.30 16.36
N PHE A 50 0.29 3.61 17.19
CA PHE A 50 0.06 4.14 18.54
C PHE A 50 -0.60 5.52 18.53
N ALA A 51 -0.15 6.43 17.64
CA ALA A 51 -0.79 7.73 17.46
C ALA A 51 -2.24 7.59 16.99
N GLY A 52 -2.50 6.69 16.04
CA GLY A 52 -3.85 6.37 15.58
C GLY A 52 -4.71 5.78 16.68
N TRP A 53 -4.19 4.84 17.48
CA TRP A 53 -4.90 4.26 18.61
C TRP A 53 -5.27 5.30 19.68
N LEU A 54 -4.37 6.22 20.03
CA LEU A 54 -4.68 7.30 20.96
C LEU A 54 -5.80 8.21 20.45
N LEU A 55 -5.80 8.52 19.15
CA LEU A 55 -6.87 9.32 18.55
C LEU A 55 -8.20 8.54 18.54
N PHE A 56 -8.17 7.25 18.16
CA PHE A 56 -9.34 6.39 18.18
C PHE A 56 -9.99 6.36 19.57
N ASP A 57 -9.20 6.05 20.59
CA ASP A 57 -9.65 5.99 21.98
C ASP A 57 -10.24 7.34 22.45
N TRP A 58 -9.56 8.45 22.16
CA TRP A 58 -10.06 9.78 22.47
C TRP A 58 -11.38 10.11 21.77
N LEU A 59 -11.53 9.77 20.48
CA LEU A 59 -12.73 10.06 19.70
C LEU A 59 -13.93 9.20 20.17
N THR A 60 -13.71 7.95 20.51
CA THR A 60 -14.76 7.06 21.03
C THR A 60 -15.23 7.52 22.42
N LEU A 61 -14.35 8.06 23.26
CA LEU A 61 -14.72 8.73 24.52
C LEU A 61 -15.57 9.98 24.29
N GLN A 62 -15.49 10.64 23.13
CA GLN A 62 -16.37 11.75 22.72
C GLN A 62 -17.66 11.25 22.04
N ALA A 63 -18.00 9.96 22.16
CA ALA A 63 -19.17 9.34 21.56
C ALA A 63 -19.21 9.39 20.00
N MET A 64 -18.04 9.50 19.36
CA MET A 64 -17.97 9.35 17.91
C MET A 64 -18.20 7.88 17.55
N PRO A 65 -19.00 7.57 16.49
CA PRO A 65 -19.14 6.19 16.02
C PRO A 65 -17.79 5.59 15.64
N ASP A 66 -17.52 4.35 16.06
CA ASP A 66 -16.23 3.67 15.97
C ASP A 66 -15.63 3.65 14.54
N ILE A 67 -16.49 3.49 13.51
CA ILE A 67 -16.05 3.52 12.10
C ILE A 67 -15.44 4.86 11.71
N TRP A 68 -16.02 5.98 12.16
CA TRP A 68 -15.48 7.30 11.88
C TRP A 68 -14.23 7.60 12.71
N ALA A 69 -14.22 7.16 13.97
CA ALA A 69 -13.04 7.23 14.82
C ALA A 69 -11.87 6.45 14.20
N LEU A 70 -12.14 5.24 13.69
CA LEU A 70 -11.15 4.40 13.00
C LEU A 70 -10.65 5.04 11.69
N LEU A 71 -11.52 5.65 10.89
CA LEU A 71 -11.13 6.38 9.69
C LEU A 71 -10.16 7.53 10.02
N LEU A 72 -10.49 8.33 11.03
CA LEU A 72 -9.65 9.46 11.43
C LEU A 72 -8.32 8.99 12.04
N ALA A 73 -8.32 7.87 12.75
CA ALA A 73 -7.12 7.23 13.27
C ALA A 73 -6.20 6.75 12.13
N ASP A 74 -6.75 6.15 11.06
CA ASP A 74 -6.00 5.72 9.87
C ASP A 74 -5.44 6.92 9.10
N VAL A 75 -6.24 7.98 8.94
CA VAL A 75 -5.78 9.24 8.35
C VAL A 75 -4.62 9.83 9.15
N LEU A 76 -4.70 9.87 10.48
CA LEU A 76 -3.61 10.37 11.33
C LEU A 76 -2.37 9.47 11.20
N ALA A 77 -2.53 8.16 11.26
CA ALA A 77 -1.42 7.22 11.09
C ALA A 77 -0.74 7.39 9.73
N THR A 78 -1.53 7.58 8.65
CA THR A 78 -1.01 7.90 7.31
C THR A 78 -0.22 9.21 7.29
N VAL A 79 -0.70 10.26 7.94
CA VAL A 79 0.00 11.55 8.07
C VAL A 79 1.32 11.38 8.84
N VAL A 80 1.35 10.57 9.88
CA VAL A 80 2.58 10.26 10.63
C VAL A 80 3.57 9.52 9.73
N VAL A 81 3.15 8.48 9.00
CA VAL A 81 4.01 7.75 8.04
C VAL A 81 4.54 8.68 6.97
N TRP A 82 3.69 9.54 6.39
CA TRP A 82 4.09 10.57 5.43
C TRP A 82 5.13 11.54 6.03
N GLY A 83 4.95 11.99 7.29
CA GLY A 83 5.90 12.84 8.00
C GLY A 83 7.28 12.19 8.12
N PHE A 84 7.35 10.91 8.44
CA PHE A 84 8.61 10.15 8.40
C PHE A 84 9.14 10.00 6.96
N GLY A 85 8.27 9.82 5.97
CA GLY A 85 8.64 9.86 4.54
C GLY A 85 9.31 11.18 4.15
N LEU A 86 8.86 12.31 4.69
CA LEU A 86 9.52 13.62 4.52
C LEU A 86 10.89 13.66 5.20
N LEU A 87 10.97 13.16 6.45
CA LEU A 87 12.21 13.15 7.23
C LEU A 87 13.32 12.34 6.53
N TYR A 88 12.97 11.18 5.96
CA TYR A 88 13.89 10.31 5.24
C TYR A 88 13.95 10.60 3.73
N GLU A 89 13.18 11.59 3.25
CA GLU A 89 13.03 11.92 1.83
C GLU A 89 12.75 10.71 0.93
N ASN A 90 11.89 9.83 1.41
CA ASN A 90 11.55 8.60 0.72
C ASN A 90 10.07 8.26 0.90
N VAL A 91 9.30 8.39 -0.17
CA VAL A 91 7.86 8.06 -0.17
C VAL A 91 7.64 6.56 0.03
N SER A 92 8.61 5.71 -0.35
CA SER A 92 8.51 4.24 -0.21
C SER A 92 8.40 3.75 1.24
N VAL A 93 8.56 4.63 2.24
CA VAL A 93 8.22 4.32 3.64
C VAL A 93 6.77 3.91 3.78
N TYR A 94 5.88 4.44 2.93
CA TYR A 94 4.45 4.10 2.93
C TYR A 94 4.14 2.75 2.24
N ASP A 95 5.00 2.25 1.34
CA ASP A 95 4.68 1.10 0.47
C ASP A 95 4.13 -0.14 1.20
N PRO A 96 4.66 -0.61 2.35
CA PRO A 96 4.08 -1.75 3.06
C PRO A 96 2.91 -1.37 4.00
N TYR A 97 2.61 -0.08 4.21
CA TYR A 97 1.59 0.36 5.15
C TYR A 97 0.22 -0.26 4.85
N TRP A 98 -0.24 -0.16 3.61
CA TRP A 98 -1.55 -0.64 3.20
C TRP A 98 -1.70 -2.17 3.19
N SER A 99 -0.59 -2.94 3.26
CA SER A 99 -0.62 -4.40 3.43
C SER A 99 -0.54 -4.85 4.89
N VAL A 100 -0.05 -3.98 5.77
CA VAL A 100 0.06 -4.25 7.21
C VAL A 100 -1.19 -3.79 7.96
N PHE A 101 -1.75 -2.65 7.58
CA PHE A 101 -2.88 -2.03 8.25
C PHE A 101 -4.13 -2.93 8.33
N PRO A 102 -4.68 -3.51 7.25
CA PRO A 102 -5.91 -4.29 7.30
C PRO A 102 -5.86 -5.50 8.25
N PRO A 103 -4.87 -6.40 8.18
CA PRO A 103 -4.83 -7.56 9.07
C PRO A 103 -4.66 -7.16 10.55
N VAL A 104 -3.89 -6.09 10.83
CA VAL A 104 -3.70 -5.58 12.20
C VAL A 104 -5.00 -4.98 12.73
N VAL A 105 -5.66 -4.15 11.94
CA VAL A 105 -6.93 -3.52 12.34
C VAL A 105 -8.01 -4.56 12.57
N TYR A 106 -8.19 -5.52 11.68
CA TYR A 106 -9.19 -6.58 11.88
C TYR A 106 -8.93 -7.39 13.16
N LEU A 107 -7.66 -7.68 13.46
CA LEU A 107 -7.32 -8.37 14.71
C LEU A 107 -7.63 -7.50 15.94
N LEU A 108 -7.23 -6.23 15.94
CA LEU A 108 -7.53 -5.29 17.02
C LEU A 108 -9.04 -5.07 17.19
N TRP A 109 -9.78 -5.07 16.07
CA TRP A 109 -11.24 -4.96 16.07
C TRP A 109 -11.91 -6.17 16.72
N ALA A 110 -11.36 -7.39 16.52
CA ALA A 110 -11.81 -8.58 17.23
C ALA A 110 -11.65 -8.46 18.76
N PHE A 111 -10.54 -7.90 19.21
CA PHE A 111 -10.34 -7.63 20.64
C PHE A 111 -11.24 -6.51 21.16
N HIS A 112 -11.43 -5.45 20.38
CA HIS A 112 -12.29 -4.31 20.75
C HIS A 112 -13.75 -4.72 20.90
N THR A 113 -14.30 -5.49 19.94
CA THR A 113 -15.70 -5.95 19.96
C THR A 113 -15.92 -7.21 20.78
N GLY A 114 -14.87 -7.98 21.08
CA GLY A 114 -14.96 -9.31 21.71
C GLY A 114 -15.57 -10.39 20.83
N VAL A 115 -15.80 -10.13 19.52
CA VAL A 115 -16.45 -11.05 18.60
C VAL A 115 -15.42 -11.94 17.88
N TRP A 116 -15.57 -13.24 18.07
CA TRP A 116 -14.73 -14.30 17.49
C TRP A 116 -15.55 -15.34 16.75
N SER A 117 -16.52 -14.90 15.96
CA SER A 117 -17.38 -15.75 15.15
C SER A 117 -16.61 -16.41 14.00
N VAL A 118 -17.19 -17.47 13.40
CA VAL A 118 -16.56 -18.14 12.24
C VAL A 118 -16.29 -17.17 11.08
N PRO A 119 -17.20 -16.26 10.67
CA PRO A 119 -16.89 -15.26 9.65
C PRO A 119 -15.67 -14.41 9.98
N VAL A 120 -15.53 -13.98 11.23
CA VAL A 120 -14.37 -13.19 11.70
C VAL A 120 -13.07 -13.99 11.60
N ILE A 121 -13.07 -15.25 12.04
CA ILE A 121 -11.88 -16.11 11.95
C ILE A 121 -11.48 -16.31 10.48
N LEU A 122 -12.44 -16.57 9.59
CA LEU A 122 -12.17 -16.72 8.16
C LEU A 122 -11.60 -15.42 7.55
N LEU A 123 -12.14 -14.25 7.92
CA LEU A 123 -11.62 -12.95 7.51
C LEU A 123 -10.17 -12.76 7.99
N LEU A 124 -9.89 -13.04 9.26
CA LEU A 124 -8.54 -12.93 9.82
C LEU A 124 -7.55 -13.84 9.09
N VAL A 125 -7.90 -15.10 8.87
CA VAL A 125 -7.03 -16.04 8.13
C VAL A 125 -6.74 -15.52 6.72
N ALA A 126 -7.77 -15.08 5.99
CA ALA A 126 -7.62 -14.58 4.64
C ALA A 126 -6.75 -13.31 4.57
N THR A 127 -7.00 -12.34 5.46
CA THR A 127 -6.30 -11.05 5.46
C THR A 127 -4.86 -11.17 5.96
N TRP A 128 -4.58 -12.02 6.94
CA TRP A 128 -3.21 -12.28 7.39
C TRP A 128 -2.39 -13.00 6.31
N TYR A 129 -2.96 -13.97 5.59
CA TYR A 129 -2.29 -14.62 4.47
C TYR A 129 -1.99 -13.63 3.34
N TRP A 130 -2.97 -12.80 2.96
CA TRP A 130 -2.80 -11.75 1.95
C TRP A 130 -1.76 -10.70 2.37
N GLY A 131 -1.87 -10.16 3.59
CA GLY A 131 -0.95 -9.13 4.10
C GLY A 131 0.48 -9.66 4.23
N TRP A 132 0.66 -10.89 4.76
CA TRP A 132 1.97 -11.56 4.80
C TRP A 132 2.59 -11.69 3.42
N ARG A 133 1.83 -12.21 2.45
CA ARG A 133 2.31 -12.38 1.08
C ARG A 133 2.76 -11.06 0.46
N LEU A 134 1.94 -9.99 0.59
CA LEU A 134 2.20 -8.70 0.00
C LEU A 134 3.41 -8.02 0.66
N THR A 135 3.45 -8.00 1.99
CA THR A 135 4.57 -7.46 2.76
C THR A 135 5.88 -8.23 2.47
N ARG A 136 5.81 -9.57 2.35
CA ARG A 136 6.96 -10.38 1.95
C ARG A 136 7.46 -10.02 0.54
N ASN A 137 6.56 -9.83 -0.43
CA ASN A 137 6.94 -9.42 -1.78
C ASN A 137 7.62 -8.06 -1.79
N TRP A 138 7.07 -7.10 -1.03
CA TRP A 138 7.74 -5.82 -0.81
C TRP A 138 9.11 -6.00 -0.17
N ALA A 139 9.24 -6.76 0.91
CA ALA A 139 10.50 -6.96 1.60
C ALA A 139 11.58 -7.60 0.70
N ILE A 140 11.22 -8.49 -0.22
CA ILE A 140 12.16 -9.08 -1.18
C ILE A 140 12.70 -8.01 -2.14
N THR A 141 11.83 -7.13 -2.64
CA THR A 141 12.19 -6.11 -3.65
C THR A 141 12.77 -4.83 -3.06
N PHE A 142 12.52 -4.55 -1.79
CA PHE A 142 12.99 -3.37 -1.10
C PHE A 142 14.53 -3.35 -0.98
N ARG A 143 15.13 -2.23 -1.36
CA ARG A 143 16.60 -2.06 -1.42
C ARG A 143 17.17 -1.24 -0.25
N GLY A 144 16.32 -0.90 0.72
CA GLY A 144 16.69 -0.03 1.84
C GLY A 144 16.15 1.40 1.69
N ILE A 145 16.17 2.16 2.79
CA ILE A 145 15.58 3.50 2.86
C ILE A 145 16.29 4.54 1.98
N GLY A 146 17.52 4.25 1.57
CA GLY A 146 18.26 5.08 0.62
C GLY A 146 17.79 4.97 -0.84
N HIS A 147 16.89 4.02 -1.15
CA HIS A 147 16.36 3.81 -2.50
C HIS A 147 14.86 4.05 -2.54
N GLU A 148 14.42 4.97 -3.38
CA GLU A 148 13.02 5.28 -3.59
C GLU A 148 12.47 4.59 -4.83
N ASP A 149 11.21 4.15 -4.79
CA ASP A 149 10.55 3.52 -5.93
C ASP A 149 10.40 4.52 -7.10
N TRP A 150 10.55 4.01 -8.33
CA TRP A 150 10.47 4.80 -9.57
C TRP A 150 9.15 5.56 -9.73
N ARG A 151 8.06 5.06 -9.17
CA ARG A 151 6.73 5.71 -9.21
C ARG A 151 6.78 7.10 -8.60
N TYR A 152 7.61 7.29 -7.60
CA TYR A 152 7.73 8.52 -6.84
C TYR A 152 8.80 9.45 -7.41
N THR A 153 9.93 8.90 -7.84
CA THR A 153 11.06 9.70 -8.37
C THR A 153 10.66 10.53 -9.57
N LYS A 154 9.71 10.05 -10.43
CA LYS A 154 9.22 10.82 -11.57
C LYS A 154 8.51 12.13 -11.19
N TYR A 155 7.93 12.22 -9.99
CA TYR A 155 7.26 13.44 -9.52
C TYR A 155 8.20 14.42 -8.85
N ARG A 156 9.45 14.02 -8.53
CA ARG A 156 10.43 14.89 -7.88
C ARG A 156 10.94 16.03 -8.78
N SER A 157 10.74 15.95 -10.10
CA SER A 157 11.01 17.03 -11.04
C SER A 157 9.99 18.16 -11.00
N LEU A 158 8.86 17.96 -10.31
CA LEU A 158 7.84 18.98 -10.14
C LEU A 158 8.26 20.02 -9.10
N HIS A 159 7.55 21.18 -9.11
CA HIS A 159 7.73 22.18 -8.05
C HIS A 159 7.58 21.52 -6.66
N PRO A 160 8.45 21.83 -5.67
CA PRO A 160 8.50 21.14 -4.39
C PRO A 160 7.14 21.08 -3.66
N LEU A 161 6.38 22.19 -3.65
CA LEU A 161 5.05 22.22 -3.03
C LEU A 161 4.07 21.25 -3.75
N LEU A 162 4.04 21.29 -5.08
CA LEU A 162 3.18 20.41 -5.88
C LEU A 162 3.54 18.93 -5.66
N PHE A 163 4.83 18.62 -5.59
CA PHE A 163 5.30 17.28 -5.25
C PHE A 163 4.77 16.85 -3.87
N GLN A 164 4.83 17.72 -2.84
CA GLN A 164 4.36 17.36 -1.50
C GLN A 164 2.84 17.18 -1.45
N LEU A 165 2.06 17.97 -2.19
CA LEU A 165 0.62 17.78 -2.32
C LEU A 165 0.29 16.43 -2.98
N ILE A 166 0.97 16.09 -4.08
CA ILE A 166 0.81 14.79 -4.76
C ILE A 166 1.24 13.65 -3.82
N ASN A 167 2.36 13.81 -3.09
CA ASN A 167 2.85 12.83 -2.15
C ASN A 167 1.82 12.54 -1.05
N LEU A 168 1.33 13.56 -0.35
CA LEU A 168 0.36 13.37 0.73
C LEU A 168 -0.98 12.85 0.20
N PHE A 169 -1.60 13.59 -0.71
CA PHE A 169 -2.97 13.30 -1.12
C PHE A 169 -3.06 12.19 -2.17
N GLY A 170 -2.17 12.16 -3.16
CA GLY A 170 -2.20 11.17 -4.24
C GLY A 170 -1.55 9.84 -3.90
N LEU A 171 -0.35 9.86 -3.31
CA LEU A 171 0.46 8.65 -3.14
C LEU A 171 0.24 7.97 -1.77
N ASN A 172 -0.17 8.71 -0.74
CA ASN A 172 -0.43 8.16 0.58
C ASN A 172 -1.94 8.11 0.87
N MET A 173 -2.66 9.24 0.78
CA MET A 173 -4.05 9.32 1.24
C MET A 173 -5.04 8.57 0.33
N VAL A 174 -4.90 8.66 -1.00
CA VAL A 174 -5.81 7.94 -1.92
C VAL A 174 -5.77 6.43 -1.69
N PRO A 175 -4.60 5.75 -1.64
CA PRO A 175 -4.57 4.32 -1.33
C PRO A 175 -5.12 4.01 0.07
N THR A 176 -4.82 4.82 1.10
CA THR A 176 -5.37 4.66 2.46
C THR A 176 -6.90 4.65 2.42
N LEU A 177 -7.51 5.67 1.82
CA LEU A 177 -8.98 5.78 1.79
C LEU A 177 -9.64 4.68 0.96
N VAL A 178 -9.03 4.25 -0.14
CA VAL A 178 -9.54 3.14 -0.97
C VAL A 178 -9.45 1.82 -0.21
N VAL A 179 -8.33 1.55 0.46
CA VAL A 179 -8.18 0.34 1.30
C VAL A 179 -9.14 0.39 2.47
N PHE A 180 -9.28 1.53 3.16
CA PHE A 180 -10.26 1.68 4.24
C PHE A 180 -11.69 1.38 3.76
N ALA A 181 -12.11 1.96 2.63
CA ALA A 181 -13.42 1.69 2.05
C ALA A 181 -13.61 0.19 1.70
N ALA A 182 -12.56 -0.47 1.19
CA ALA A 182 -12.59 -1.90 0.87
C ALA A 182 -12.57 -2.79 2.12
N MET A 183 -12.12 -2.28 3.26
CA MET A 183 -12.18 -2.96 4.56
C MET A 183 -13.56 -2.91 5.22
N LEU A 184 -14.38 -1.90 4.92
CA LEU A 184 -15.68 -1.69 5.59
C LEU A 184 -16.57 -2.93 5.59
N PRO A 185 -16.75 -3.69 4.49
CA PRO A 185 -17.53 -4.93 4.52
C PRO A 185 -17.01 -5.93 5.56
N GLY A 186 -15.68 -6.07 5.70
CA GLY A 186 -15.07 -6.96 6.68
C GLY A 186 -15.32 -6.52 8.12
N LEU A 187 -15.34 -5.22 8.41
CA LEU A 187 -15.65 -4.70 9.75
C LEU A 187 -17.10 -4.99 10.18
N GLN A 188 -18.03 -5.13 9.24
CA GLN A 188 -19.42 -5.48 9.55
C GLN A 188 -19.57 -6.96 9.97
N LEU A 189 -18.62 -7.84 9.66
CA LEU A 189 -18.65 -9.24 10.09
C LEU A 189 -18.51 -9.41 11.62
N TYR A 190 -18.14 -8.35 12.32
CA TYR A 190 -17.99 -8.33 13.79
C TYR A 190 -19.31 -8.06 14.53
N GLU A 191 -20.44 -8.05 13.85
CA GLU A 191 -21.73 -8.02 14.52
C GLU A 191 -21.99 -9.31 15.30
N ALA A 192 -22.53 -9.16 16.52
CA ALA A 192 -22.82 -10.30 17.37
C ALA A 192 -23.88 -11.23 16.74
N GLY A 193 -23.63 -12.54 16.77
CA GLY A 193 -24.57 -13.54 16.27
C GLY A 193 -24.45 -13.87 14.78
N ALA A 194 -23.53 -13.24 14.04
CA ALA A 194 -23.28 -13.60 12.63
C ALA A 194 -22.81 -15.05 12.49
N SER A 195 -23.51 -15.85 11.70
CA SER A 195 -23.21 -17.27 11.42
C SER A 195 -22.77 -17.45 9.98
N ALA A 196 -21.65 -18.15 9.76
CA ALA A 196 -21.17 -18.45 8.41
C ALA A 196 -22.16 -19.32 7.63
N ASN A 197 -22.38 -18.99 6.37
CA ASN A 197 -23.10 -19.79 5.40
C ASN A 197 -22.16 -20.20 4.24
N ILE A 198 -22.68 -20.96 3.27
CA ILE A 198 -21.88 -21.47 2.15
C ILE A 198 -21.20 -20.35 1.35
N LEU A 199 -21.86 -19.20 1.16
CA LEU A 199 -21.30 -18.08 0.42
C LEU A 199 -20.20 -17.36 1.23
N THR A 200 -20.27 -17.35 2.56
CA THR A 200 -19.19 -16.87 3.44
C THR A 200 -17.92 -17.68 3.22
N TYR A 201 -18.02 -19.01 3.15
CA TYR A 201 -16.87 -19.88 2.85
C TYR A 201 -16.36 -19.68 1.42
N ILE A 202 -17.26 -19.50 0.44
CA ILE A 202 -16.87 -19.20 -0.95
C ILE A 202 -16.09 -17.88 -0.99
N GLY A 203 -16.55 -16.81 -0.32
CA GLY A 203 -15.84 -15.53 -0.23
C GLY A 203 -14.42 -15.69 0.36
N CYS A 204 -14.28 -16.46 1.43
CA CYS A 204 -12.97 -16.78 2.01
C CYS A 204 -12.08 -17.55 1.02
N ILE A 205 -12.61 -18.55 0.32
CA ILE A 205 -11.87 -19.31 -0.71
C ILE A 205 -11.41 -18.37 -1.83
N VAL A 206 -12.26 -17.45 -2.28
CA VAL A 206 -11.90 -16.43 -3.28
C VAL A 206 -10.73 -15.59 -2.76
N CYS A 207 -10.76 -15.13 -1.51
CA CYS A 207 -9.65 -14.37 -0.90
C CYS A 207 -8.34 -15.17 -0.90
N LEU A 208 -8.37 -16.43 -0.44
CA LEU A 208 -7.18 -17.29 -0.35
C LEU A 208 -6.63 -17.65 -1.73
N ALA A 209 -7.51 -18.00 -2.69
CA ALA A 209 -7.12 -18.26 -4.07
C ALA A 209 -6.50 -17.01 -4.71
N SER A 210 -7.08 -15.84 -4.50
CA SER A 210 -6.59 -14.56 -4.98
C SER A 210 -5.19 -14.23 -4.46
N ALA A 211 -4.96 -14.37 -3.16
CA ALA A 211 -3.64 -14.18 -2.56
C ALA A 211 -2.61 -15.21 -3.10
N THR A 212 -3.04 -16.44 -3.35
CA THR A 212 -2.20 -17.49 -3.94
C THR A 212 -1.84 -17.19 -5.40
N ILE A 213 -2.80 -16.74 -6.21
CA ILE A 213 -2.55 -16.29 -7.60
C ILE A 213 -1.48 -15.18 -7.60
N GLN A 214 -1.60 -14.20 -6.71
CA GLN A 214 -0.63 -13.12 -6.58
C GLN A 214 0.76 -13.64 -6.18
N LEU A 215 0.84 -14.56 -5.21
CA LEU A 215 2.10 -15.16 -4.79
C LEU A 215 2.80 -15.87 -5.95
N ILE A 216 2.05 -16.66 -6.73
CA ILE A 216 2.55 -17.38 -7.90
C ILE A 216 2.98 -16.39 -8.99
N ALA A 217 2.16 -15.40 -9.30
CA ALA A 217 2.45 -14.38 -10.31
C ALA A 217 3.73 -13.60 -9.99
N ASP A 218 3.85 -13.13 -8.74
CA ASP A 218 5.03 -12.40 -8.30
C ASP A 218 6.29 -13.28 -8.37
N LYS A 219 6.21 -14.55 -7.93
CA LYS A 219 7.34 -15.49 -8.03
C LYS A 219 7.74 -15.71 -9.49
N GLN A 220 6.79 -16.00 -10.37
CA GLN A 220 7.06 -16.19 -11.80
C GLN A 220 7.73 -14.95 -12.43
N SER A 221 7.24 -13.76 -12.10
CA SER A 221 7.83 -12.50 -12.59
C SER A 221 9.24 -12.26 -12.04
N HIS A 222 9.51 -12.61 -10.78
CA HIS A 222 10.84 -12.50 -10.18
C HIS A 222 11.84 -13.47 -10.84
N ASP A 223 11.49 -14.74 -10.93
CA ASP A 223 12.34 -15.77 -11.51
C ASP A 223 12.64 -15.46 -12.99
N PHE A 224 11.60 -15.06 -13.74
CA PHE A 224 11.77 -14.68 -15.15
C PHE A 224 12.70 -13.48 -15.32
N ARG A 225 12.53 -12.42 -14.54
CA ARG A 225 13.38 -11.22 -14.63
C ARG A 225 14.83 -11.47 -14.23
N ALA A 226 15.06 -12.40 -13.31
CA ALA A 226 16.41 -12.81 -12.95
C ALA A 226 17.11 -13.56 -14.09
N ALA A 227 16.38 -14.45 -14.80
CA ALA A 227 16.91 -15.24 -15.91
C ALA A 227 16.96 -14.46 -17.24
N HIS A 228 16.07 -13.48 -17.44
CA HIS A 228 15.90 -12.75 -18.70
C HIS A 228 15.80 -11.24 -18.48
N PRO A 229 16.89 -10.56 -18.07
CA PRO A 229 16.88 -9.11 -17.84
C PRO A 229 16.39 -8.32 -19.06
N GLY A 230 15.49 -7.34 -18.83
CA GLY A 230 14.96 -6.49 -19.89
C GLY A 230 13.86 -7.10 -20.77
N LYS A 231 13.59 -8.40 -20.68
CA LYS A 231 12.54 -9.06 -21.46
C LYS A 231 11.16 -8.95 -20.80
N VAL A 232 10.11 -9.13 -21.60
CA VAL A 232 8.72 -9.19 -21.14
C VAL A 232 8.45 -10.57 -20.56
N CYS A 233 7.94 -10.62 -19.32
CA CYS A 233 7.49 -11.87 -18.71
C CYS A 233 6.19 -12.33 -19.41
N ASN A 234 6.25 -13.47 -20.08
CA ASN A 234 5.12 -14.06 -20.82
C ASN A 234 4.96 -15.57 -20.51
N VAL A 235 5.35 -15.98 -19.30
CA VAL A 235 5.31 -17.38 -18.85
C VAL A 235 4.27 -17.56 -17.72
N GLY A 236 3.79 -18.79 -17.54
CA GLY A 236 2.84 -19.13 -16.49
C GLY A 236 1.59 -18.27 -16.55
N LEU A 237 1.21 -17.64 -15.45
CA LEU A 237 0.04 -16.76 -15.36
C LEU A 237 0.16 -15.52 -16.27
N TRP A 238 1.37 -15.02 -16.49
CA TRP A 238 1.65 -13.88 -17.38
C TRP A 238 1.42 -14.19 -18.88
N LYS A 239 1.25 -15.45 -19.24
CA LYS A 239 0.84 -15.84 -20.59
C LYS A 239 -0.65 -15.55 -20.83
N HIS A 240 -1.47 -15.57 -19.78
CA HIS A 240 -2.93 -15.45 -19.87
C HIS A 240 -3.42 -14.03 -19.60
N GLY A 241 -2.70 -13.28 -18.77
CA GLY A 241 -3.01 -11.89 -18.46
C GLY A 241 -1.73 -11.08 -18.21
N ARG A 242 -1.78 -9.78 -18.53
CA ARG A 242 -0.63 -8.86 -18.36
C ARG A 242 -0.40 -8.45 -16.91
N HIS A 243 -1.45 -8.58 -16.05
CA HIS A 243 -1.44 -8.16 -14.66
C HIS A 243 -2.11 -9.21 -13.77
N PRO A 244 -1.58 -10.47 -13.71
CA PRO A 244 -2.20 -11.54 -12.93
C PRO A 244 -2.17 -11.26 -11.42
N ASN A 245 -1.16 -10.55 -10.93
CA ASN A 245 -1.08 -10.10 -9.55
C ASN A 245 -2.13 -9.03 -9.22
N TYR A 246 -2.42 -8.10 -10.12
CA TYR A 246 -3.48 -7.11 -9.93
C TYR A 246 -4.88 -7.74 -10.04
N PHE A 247 -5.08 -8.73 -10.90
CA PHE A 247 -6.29 -9.54 -10.89
C PHE A 247 -6.54 -10.15 -9.52
N GLY A 248 -5.53 -10.81 -8.94
CA GLY A 248 -5.65 -11.35 -7.59
C GLY A 248 -5.92 -10.28 -6.53
N GLU A 249 -5.34 -9.08 -6.65
CA GLU A 249 -5.62 -8.00 -5.70
C GLU A 249 -7.07 -7.53 -5.77
N ILE A 250 -7.60 -7.30 -6.95
CA ILE A 250 -9.01 -6.94 -7.15
C ILE A 250 -9.93 -8.03 -6.58
N GLN A 251 -9.69 -9.30 -6.96
CA GLN A 251 -10.53 -10.43 -6.52
C GLN A 251 -10.48 -10.64 -5.00
N PHE A 252 -9.37 -10.33 -4.33
CA PHE A 252 -9.27 -10.42 -2.87
C PHE A 252 -10.32 -9.52 -2.19
N TRP A 253 -10.44 -8.27 -2.60
CA TRP A 253 -11.39 -7.33 -2.02
C TRP A 253 -12.85 -7.65 -2.40
N TRP A 254 -13.09 -8.21 -3.58
CA TRP A 254 -14.38 -8.80 -3.93
C TRP A 254 -14.71 -10.01 -3.05
N GLY A 255 -13.74 -10.83 -2.69
CA GLY A 255 -13.93 -11.96 -1.77
C GLY A 255 -14.39 -11.51 -0.38
N ILE A 256 -13.80 -10.44 0.18
CA ILE A 256 -14.26 -9.84 1.46
C ILE A 256 -15.70 -9.33 1.33
N TRP A 257 -16.02 -8.64 0.22
CA TRP A 257 -17.38 -8.18 0.00
C TRP A 257 -18.38 -9.35 -0.15
N ILE A 258 -18.01 -10.46 -0.80
CA ILE A 258 -18.83 -11.66 -0.90
C ILE A 258 -19.10 -12.25 0.50
N MET A 259 -18.09 -12.31 1.38
CA MET A 259 -18.29 -12.75 2.76
C MET A 259 -19.34 -11.88 3.48
N TYR A 260 -19.24 -10.57 3.34
CA TYR A 260 -20.20 -9.61 3.89
C TYR A 260 -21.60 -9.80 3.27
N ALA A 261 -21.70 -9.76 1.94
CA ALA A 261 -22.97 -9.83 1.22
C ALA A 261 -23.72 -11.14 1.46
N SER A 262 -23.01 -12.21 1.82
CA SER A 262 -23.60 -13.49 2.18
C SER A 262 -24.46 -13.44 3.46
N LEU A 263 -24.19 -12.47 4.34
CA LEU A 263 -24.86 -12.32 5.64
C LEU A 263 -25.86 -11.15 5.66
N TYR A 264 -25.52 -10.06 4.96
CA TYR A 264 -26.24 -8.79 5.06
C TYR A 264 -26.91 -8.36 3.74
N GLY A 265 -26.61 -9.05 2.63
CA GLY A 265 -27.14 -8.68 1.31
C GLY A 265 -26.28 -7.65 0.59
N ILE A 266 -26.83 -7.11 -0.50
CA ILE A 266 -26.14 -6.14 -1.36
C ILE A 266 -26.58 -4.73 -0.96
N ASP A 267 -25.60 -3.90 -0.61
CA ASP A 267 -25.79 -2.51 -0.24
C ASP A 267 -24.60 -1.62 -0.66
N GLY A 268 -24.47 -0.43 -0.04
CA GLY A 268 -23.43 0.55 -0.34
C GLY A 268 -21.99 0.07 -0.07
N TYR A 269 -21.79 -0.95 0.74
CA TYR A 269 -20.45 -1.50 1.03
C TYR A 269 -19.76 -2.16 -0.18
N ILE A 270 -20.50 -2.47 -1.26
CA ILE A 270 -19.93 -2.86 -2.56
C ILE A 270 -18.97 -1.76 -3.12
N GLY A 271 -19.19 -0.51 -2.71
CA GLY A 271 -18.40 0.63 -3.15
C GLY A 271 -16.90 0.48 -2.89
N GLY A 272 -16.49 -0.21 -1.83
CA GLY A 272 -15.08 -0.48 -1.52
C GLY A 272 -14.40 -1.37 -2.57
N ALA A 273 -15.03 -2.49 -2.94
CA ALA A 273 -14.52 -3.38 -3.99
C ALA A 273 -14.51 -2.70 -5.37
N ILE A 274 -15.53 -1.87 -5.68
CA ILE A 274 -15.59 -1.06 -6.90
C ILE A 274 -14.46 -0.02 -6.90
N ALA A 275 -14.23 0.71 -5.81
CA ALA A 275 -13.17 1.70 -5.70
C ALA A 275 -11.78 1.07 -5.89
N MET A 276 -11.54 -0.10 -5.30
CA MET A 276 -10.31 -0.86 -5.50
C MET A 276 -10.14 -1.27 -6.97
N THR A 277 -11.19 -1.77 -7.60
CA THR A 277 -11.19 -2.12 -9.02
C THR A 277 -10.87 -0.90 -9.90
N ALA A 278 -11.50 0.25 -9.61
CA ALA A 278 -11.28 1.50 -10.33
C ALA A 278 -9.84 2.01 -10.14
N LEU A 279 -9.27 1.91 -8.93
CA LEU A 279 -7.88 2.28 -8.65
C LEU A 279 -6.89 1.47 -9.50
N PHE A 280 -7.10 0.14 -9.59
CA PHE A 280 -6.21 -0.71 -10.40
C PHE A 280 -6.39 -0.50 -11.89
N LEU A 281 -7.62 -0.51 -12.40
CA LEU A 281 -7.90 -0.35 -13.83
C LEU A 281 -7.62 1.07 -14.34
N GLY A 282 -7.92 2.09 -13.53
CA GLY A 282 -7.81 3.49 -13.93
C GLY A 282 -6.46 4.14 -13.67
N ILE A 283 -5.70 3.66 -12.69
CA ILE A 283 -4.45 4.30 -12.28
C ILE A 283 -3.26 3.32 -12.34
N SER A 284 -3.32 2.20 -11.62
CA SER A 284 -2.15 1.34 -11.41
C SER A 284 -1.73 0.63 -12.72
N ILE A 285 -2.68 0.07 -13.45
CA ILE A 285 -2.41 -0.62 -14.72
C ILE A 285 -1.91 0.35 -15.79
N PRO A 286 -2.58 1.48 -16.09
CA PRO A 286 -2.09 2.45 -17.06
C PRO A 286 -0.67 2.96 -16.75
N LEU A 287 -0.38 3.25 -15.47
CA LEU A 287 0.94 3.69 -15.04
C LEU A 287 2.01 2.63 -15.29
N MET A 288 1.70 1.36 -14.96
CA MET A 288 2.62 0.24 -15.15
C MET A 288 2.82 -0.07 -16.63
N GLU A 289 1.77 -0.07 -17.44
CA GLU A 289 1.87 -0.32 -18.88
C GLU A 289 2.67 0.77 -19.61
N ALA A 290 2.46 2.04 -19.25
CA ALA A 290 3.26 3.13 -19.80
C ALA A 290 4.76 2.93 -19.53
N ARG A 291 5.12 2.50 -18.31
CA ARG A 291 6.51 2.15 -17.99
C ARG A 291 7.03 0.94 -18.80
N GLN A 292 6.23 -0.11 -18.92
CA GLN A 292 6.64 -1.30 -19.66
C GLN A 292 6.89 -0.97 -21.14
N LEU A 293 5.99 -0.18 -21.75
CA LEU A 293 6.15 0.30 -23.13
C LEU A 293 7.42 1.15 -23.33
N ALA A 294 7.74 2.00 -22.35
CA ALA A 294 8.94 2.83 -22.42
C ALA A 294 10.26 2.05 -22.27
N ASN A 295 10.24 0.93 -21.53
CA ASN A 295 11.46 0.22 -21.14
C ASN A 295 11.67 -1.13 -21.84
N LYS A 296 10.64 -1.67 -22.53
CA LYS A 296 10.70 -3.00 -23.16
C LYS A 296 10.17 -2.97 -24.59
N PRO A 297 11.03 -3.13 -25.60
CA PRO A 297 10.61 -3.09 -27.02
C PRO A 297 9.51 -4.09 -27.35
N ASP A 298 9.58 -5.30 -26.78
CA ASP A 298 8.65 -6.40 -27.09
C ASP A 298 7.27 -6.23 -26.39
N TYR A 299 7.11 -5.22 -25.52
CA TYR A 299 5.87 -5.09 -24.73
C TYR A 299 4.66 -4.71 -25.59
N ALA A 300 4.85 -3.94 -26.64
CA ALA A 300 3.78 -3.56 -27.56
C ALA A 300 3.13 -4.78 -28.23
N ALA A 301 3.93 -5.72 -28.72
CA ALA A 301 3.45 -6.97 -29.31
C ALA A 301 2.76 -7.86 -28.25
N TYR A 302 3.36 -8.02 -27.08
CA TYR A 302 2.74 -8.77 -25.96
C TYR A 302 1.37 -8.21 -25.59
N ARG A 303 1.24 -6.87 -25.52
CA ARG A 303 0.00 -6.18 -25.21
C ARG A 303 -1.13 -6.46 -26.21
N GLN A 304 -0.81 -6.62 -27.49
CA GLN A 304 -1.81 -6.90 -28.53
C GLN A 304 -2.44 -8.30 -28.40
N HIS A 305 -1.67 -9.28 -27.90
CA HIS A 305 -2.08 -10.68 -27.86
C HIS A 305 -2.46 -11.19 -26.45
N THR A 306 -2.28 -10.38 -25.42
CA THR A 306 -2.54 -10.81 -24.04
C THR A 306 -3.58 -9.89 -23.37
N ARG A 307 -4.54 -10.47 -22.66
CA ARG A 307 -5.60 -9.73 -21.94
C ARG A 307 -5.01 -8.88 -20.81
N ILE A 308 -5.74 -7.86 -20.38
CA ILE A 308 -5.34 -7.00 -19.26
C ILE A 308 -5.28 -7.82 -17.95
N LEU A 309 -6.35 -8.50 -17.64
CA LEU A 309 -6.49 -9.40 -16.49
C LEU A 309 -6.68 -10.84 -16.99
N ILE A 310 -6.61 -11.80 -16.08
CA ILE A 310 -6.86 -13.22 -16.39
C ILE A 310 -8.34 -13.44 -16.65
#